data_7f9c8b00bf827b6f42f02577345f1a8b
#
_entry.id   7f9c8b00bf827b6f42f02577345f1a8b
#
_cell.length_a   1.000
_cell.length_b   1.000
_cell.length_c   1.000
_cell.angle_alpha   90.00
_cell.angle_beta   90.00
_cell.angle_gamma   90.00
#
_symmetry.space_group_name_H-M   'P 1'
#
loop_
_entity.id
_entity.type
_entity.pdbx_description
1 polymer ?
#
loop_
_entity_poly.entity_id
_entity_poly.type
_entity_poly.pdbx_seq_one_letter_code
_entity_poly.pdbx_strand_id
1 'polypeptide(L)'
;GNGDERFNGTRNFRVVLYDLVYRGGGNNLHLKDTIPKYYLWNPMPLYGLKQLQKIGFDKAVYLYSHNFDYWYPQTRLDSLAESGFDYLSEMKIEGDYKEEYFADVMARANDTTMGMMYMHCWNGWHQSGTIAAYTLMQFCDYSNSQALKYWERCTDGNYKGFKTVKNRIRSFRAIKG
;
A
#
# COMPACT_ATOMS: atom_id res chain seq x y z
N GLY A 1 13.41 3.95 -2.38
CA GLY A 1 13.28 5.36 -2.02
C GLY A 1 13.08 5.57 -0.53
N ASN A 2 13.70 6.61 -0.02
CA ASN A 2 13.71 6.91 1.41
C ASN A 2 12.68 7.96 1.82
N GLY A 3 11.63 8.12 1.05
CA GLY A 3 10.65 9.16 1.24
C GLY A 3 10.98 10.41 0.44
N ASP A 4 9.98 11.24 0.31
CA ASP A 4 10.01 12.49 -0.43
C ASP A 4 9.22 13.52 0.40
N GLU A 5 9.66 14.77 0.46
CA GLU A 5 8.99 15.82 1.22
C GLU A 5 7.54 16.02 0.77
N ARG A 6 7.27 15.87 -0.52
CA ARG A 6 5.90 15.94 -1.09
C ARG A 6 4.95 14.90 -0.51
N PHE A 7 5.49 13.76 -0.08
CA PHE A 7 4.74 12.67 0.54
C PHE A 7 5.07 12.52 2.03
N ASN A 8 5.54 13.58 2.66
CA ASN A 8 5.90 13.61 4.09
C ASN A 8 6.91 12.54 4.50
N GLY A 9 7.89 12.26 3.65
CA GLY A 9 8.90 11.25 3.88
C GLY A 9 8.41 9.82 3.84
N THR A 10 7.21 9.59 3.33
CA THR A 10 6.66 8.24 3.19
C THR A 10 7.63 7.35 2.44
N ARG A 11 8.04 6.28 3.10
CA ARG A 11 9.12 5.45 2.60
C ARG A 11 8.70 4.66 1.36
N ASN A 12 9.56 4.65 0.35
CA ASN A 12 9.41 3.86 -0.86
C ASN A 12 8.08 4.08 -1.59
N PHE A 13 7.57 5.31 -1.56
CA PHE A 13 6.34 5.69 -2.25
C PHE A 13 6.49 5.55 -3.76
N ARG A 14 5.59 4.81 -4.40
CA ARG A 14 5.62 4.51 -5.84
C ARG A 14 4.23 4.43 -6.43
N VAL A 15 4.11 4.87 -7.67
CA VAL A 15 2.94 4.57 -8.49
C VAL A 15 2.91 3.08 -8.88
N VAL A 16 1.73 2.51 -8.90
CA VAL A 16 1.44 1.17 -9.46
C VAL A 16 0.58 1.32 -10.71
N LEU A 17 -0.57 1.95 -10.57
CA LEU A 17 -1.43 2.42 -11.65
C LEU A 17 -1.66 3.91 -11.46
N TYR A 18 -1.29 4.70 -12.44
CA TYR A 18 -1.38 6.16 -12.36
C TYR A 18 -2.83 6.60 -12.08
N ASP A 19 -3.01 7.57 -11.19
CA ASP A 19 -4.28 8.08 -10.69
C ASP A 19 -5.23 7.06 -10.04
N LEU A 20 -4.82 5.81 -9.85
CA LEU A 20 -5.64 4.76 -9.25
C LEU A 20 -5.00 4.17 -7.99
N VAL A 21 -3.79 3.61 -8.13
CA VAL A 21 -3.15 2.85 -7.06
C VAL A 21 -1.70 3.24 -6.89
N TYR A 22 -1.36 3.53 -5.65
CA TYR A 22 0.01 3.78 -5.20
C TYR A 22 0.37 2.84 -4.06
N ARG A 23 1.64 2.66 -3.82
CA ARG A 23 2.10 1.78 -2.75
C ARG A 23 3.36 2.31 -2.08
N GLY A 24 3.63 1.86 -0.86
CA GLY A 24 4.84 2.24 -0.13
C GLY A 24 4.87 1.68 1.28
N GLY A 25 5.57 2.38 2.15
CA GLY A 25 5.63 2.13 3.59
C GLY A 25 4.76 3.08 4.39
N GLY A 26 4.61 2.79 5.67
CA GLY A 26 3.96 3.67 6.64
C GLY A 26 4.93 4.64 7.33
N ASN A 27 6.24 4.44 7.16
CA ASN A 27 7.26 5.23 7.82
C ASN A 27 7.47 6.58 7.15
N ASN A 28 7.54 7.64 7.95
CA ASN A 28 7.87 8.97 7.50
C ASN A 28 9.32 9.30 7.92
N LEU A 29 10.28 9.02 7.06
CA LEU A 29 11.71 9.06 7.40
C LEU A 29 12.23 10.43 7.81
N HIS A 30 11.72 11.49 7.18
CA HIS A 30 12.15 12.86 7.52
C HIS A 30 11.66 13.32 8.91
N LEU A 31 10.69 12.61 9.49
CA LEU A 31 10.18 12.91 10.84
C LEU A 31 10.88 12.10 11.94
N LYS A 32 11.77 11.17 11.58
CA LYS A 32 12.38 10.23 12.53
C LYS A 32 13.09 10.87 13.71
N ASP A 33 13.64 12.08 13.52
CA ASP A 33 14.38 12.80 14.54
C ASP A 33 13.48 13.69 15.41
N THR A 34 12.22 13.86 15.01
CA THR A 34 11.24 14.70 15.70
C THR A 34 10.15 13.92 16.41
N ILE A 35 10.00 12.62 16.10
CA ILE A 35 9.03 11.73 16.73
C ILE A 35 9.71 10.50 17.30
N PRO A 36 9.23 9.97 18.44
CA PRO A 36 9.78 8.74 19.02
C PRO A 36 9.80 7.59 18.02
N LYS A 37 10.86 6.78 18.05
CA LYS A 37 11.11 5.70 17.10
C LYS A 37 9.92 4.74 16.93
N TYR A 38 9.16 4.47 17.99
CA TYR A 38 7.99 3.60 17.92
C TYR A 38 6.81 4.19 17.15
N TYR A 39 6.74 5.51 16.95
CA TYR A 39 5.75 6.15 16.08
C TYR A 39 6.08 6.01 14.58
N LEU A 40 7.34 5.70 14.28
CA LEU A 40 7.77 5.43 12.90
C LEU A 40 7.44 3.99 12.46
N TRP A 41 6.92 3.20 13.38
CA TRP A 41 6.50 1.84 13.12
C TRP A 41 5.00 1.84 12.91
N ASN A 42 4.60 1.57 11.76
CA ASN A 42 3.23 1.41 11.28
C ASN A 42 2.20 0.96 12.33
N PRO A 43 0.97 1.33 12.16
CA PRO A 43 0.34 1.92 10.97
C PRO A 43 0.79 3.35 10.70
N MET A 44 0.40 3.87 9.51
CA MET A 44 0.77 5.23 9.10
C MET A 44 0.22 6.25 10.09
N PRO A 45 0.99 7.28 10.48
CA PRO A 45 0.48 8.31 11.37
C PRO A 45 -0.66 9.11 10.73
N LEU A 46 -1.59 9.58 11.55
CA LEU A 46 -2.75 10.36 11.11
C LEU A 46 -2.36 11.56 10.23
N TYR A 47 -1.25 12.19 10.55
CA TYR A 47 -0.71 13.28 9.74
C TYR A 47 -0.41 12.83 8.30
N GLY A 48 0.20 11.66 8.12
CA GLY A 48 0.48 11.10 6.80
C GLY A 48 -0.79 10.78 6.02
N LEU A 49 -1.81 10.22 6.68
CA LEU A 49 -3.13 9.97 6.05
C LEU A 49 -3.79 11.26 5.58
N LYS A 50 -3.79 12.29 6.42
CA LYS A 50 -4.33 13.60 6.06
C LYS A 50 -3.60 14.27 4.88
N GLN A 51 -2.31 14.02 4.74
CA GLN A 51 -1.55 14.52 3.58
C GLN A 51 -1.89 13.73 2.31
N LEU A 52 -2.06 12.42 2.40
CA LEU A 52 -2.59 11.63 1.28
C LEU A 52 -3.97 12.13 0.84
N GLN A 53 -4.88 12.35 1.79
CA GLN A 53 -6.21 12.88 1.50
C GLN A 53 -6.15 14.22 0.77
N LYS A 54 -5.26 15.13 1.19
CA LYS A 54 -5.07 16.44 0.55
C LYS A 54 -4.68 16.38 -0.91
N ILE A 55 -4.01 15.33 -1.34
CA ILE A 55 -3.55 15.15 -2.73
C ILE A 55 -4.44 14.20 -3.53
N GLY A 56 -5.63 13.88 -3.01
CA GLY A 56 -6.67 13.16 -3.73
C GLY A 56 -6.77 11.66 -3.45
N PHE A 57 -6.13 11.17 -2.39
CA PHE A 57 -6.40 9.81 -1.91
C PHE A 57 -7.67 9.81 -1.05
N ASP A 58 -8.49 8.79 -1.22
CA ASP A 58 -9.69 8.54 -0.39
C ASP A 58 -9.59 7.23 0.41
N LYS A 59 -8.55 6.42 0.14
CA LYS A 59 -8.38 5.13 0.80
C LYS A 59 -6.91 4.81 1.04
N ALA A 60 -6.62 4.24 2.21
CA ALA A 60 -5.36 3.59 2.47
C ALA A 60 -5.58 2.21 3.10
N VAL A 61 -4.70 1.26 2.77
CA VAL A 61 -4.75 -0.10 3.31
C VAL A 61 -3.41 -0.46 3.93
N TYR A 62 -3.42 -0.73 5.22
CA TYR A 62 -2.29 -1.27 5.96
C TYR A 62 -2.25 -2.79 5.82
N LEU A 63 -1.26 -3.31 5.14
CA LEU A 63 -1.12 -4.74 4.83
C LEU A 63 -0.48 -5.54 5.98
N TYR A 64 -0.85 -5.17 7.19
CA TYR A 64 -0.54 -5.81 8.47
C TYR A 64 -1.63 -5.47 9.48
N SER A 65 -1.59 -6.09 10.67
CA SER A 65 -2.50 -5.75 11.78
C SER A 65 -1.77 -5.18 13.00
N HIS A 66 -0.46 -5.30 13.07
CA HIS A 66 0.31 -4.92 14.25
C HIS A 66 0.08 -3.47 14.66
N ASN A 67 -0.36 -3.26 15.90
CA ASN A 67 -0.73 -1.98 16.49
C ASN A 67 -1.85 -1.20 15.79
N PHE A 68 -2.57 -1.79 14.84
CA PHE A 68 -3.59 -1.04 14.11
C PHE A 68 -4.71 -0.57 15.04
N ASP A 69 -5.34 -1.46 15.79
CA ASP A 69 -6.45 -1.14 16.70
C ASP A 69 -6.05 -0.16 17.82
N TYR A 70 -4.79 -0.22 18.23
CA TYR A 70 -4.24 0.72 19.21
C TYR A 70 -4.16 2.16 18.69
N TRP A 71 -3.65 2.34 17.47
CA TRP A 71 -3.50 3.67 16.85
C TRP A 71 -4.77 4.16 16.19
N TYR A 72 -5.59 3.24 15.73
CA TYR A 72 -6.85 3.50 15.00
C TYR A 72 -8.01 2.75 15.64
N PRO A 73 -8.42 3.15 16.87
CA PRO A 73 -9.66 2.66 17.44
C PRO A 73 -10.83 3.07 16.55
N GLN A 74 -11.96 2.37 16.64
CA GLN A 74 -13.11 2.56 15.76
C GLN A 74 -13.56 4.03 15.66
N THR A 75 -13.58 4.77 16.76
CA THR A 75 -13.93 6.19 16.77
C THR A 75 -13.04 7.07 15.88
N ARG A 76 -11.76 6.71 15.73
CA ARG A 76 -10.84 7.42 14.83
C ARG A 76 -11.05 7.02 13.39
N LEU A 77 -11.35 5.75 13.13
CA LEU A 77 -11.71 5.26 11.80
C LEU A 77 -13.02 5.90 11.32
N ASP A 78 -14.03 5.98 12.18
CA ASP A 78 -15.30 6.65 11.88
C ASP A 78 -15.07 8.12 11.50
N SER A 79 -14.25 8.82 12.28
CA SER A 79 -13.90 10.23 11.99
C SER A 79 -13.15 10.41 10.65
N LEU A 80 -12.31 9.43 10.26
CA LEU A 80 -11.68 9.44 8.94
C LEU A 80 -12.70 9.20 7.84
N ALA A 81 -13.57 8.21 8.00
CA ALA A 81 -14.63 7.88 7.04
C ALA A 81 -15.60 9.06 6.85
N GLU A 82 -16.02 9.73 7.92
CA GLU A 82 -16.82 10.95 7.86
C GLU A 82 -16.13 12.07 7.09
N SER A 83 -14.81 12.12 7.10
CA SER A 83 -14.03 13.07 6.29
C SER A 83 -13.84 12.64 4.83
N GLY A 84 -14.37 11.49 4.44
CA GLY A 84 -14.21 10.92 3.09
C GLY A 84 -12.89 10.19 2.89
N PHE A 85 -12.33 9.58 3.94
CA PHE A 85 -11.10 8.80 3.85
C PHE A 85 -11.22 7.47 4.59
N ASP A 86 -11.13 6.37 3.88
CA ASP A 86 -11.15 5.04 4.47
C ASP A 86 -9.73 4.56 4.81
N TYR A 87 -9.53 4.11 6.05
CA TYR A 87 -8.29 3.47 6.45
C TYR A 87 -8.56 2.13 7.10
N LEU A 88 -8.03 1.08 6.53
CA LEU A 88 -8.26 -0.28 7.02
C LEU A 88 -6.96 -1.09 7.11
N SER A 89 -7.00 -2.14 7.90
CA SER A 89 -5.93 -3.13 8.06
C SER A 89 -6.35 -4.43 7.39
N GLU A 90 -5.48 -4.98 6.54
CA GLU A 90 -5.69 -6.25 5.88
C GLU A 90 -4.39 -7.07 5.81
N MET A 91 -4.37 -8.19 6.51
CA MET A 91 -3.20 -9.06 6.54
C MET A 91 -3.12 -10.04 5.37
N LYS A 92 -4.26 -10.38 4.80
CA LYS A 92 -4.37 -11.41 3.79
C LYS A 92 -4.46 -10.79 2.40
N ILE A 93 -3.33 -10.62 1.75
CA ILE A 93 -3.26 -10.19 0.34
C ILE A 93 -3.60 -11.32 -0.64
N GLU A 94 -4.19 -12.41 -0.17
CA GLU A 94 -4.60 -13.59 -0.93
C GLU A 94 -6.03 -13.99 -0.59
N GLY A 95 -6.62 -14.86 -1.39
CA GLY A 95 -8.01 -15.27 -1.21
C GLY A 95 -8.98 -14.16 -1.58
N ASP A 96 -10.08 -14.08 -0.83
CA ASP A 96 -11.21 -13.17 -1.12
C ASP A 96 -10.80 -11.69 -1.15
N TYR A 97 -9.92 -11.27 -0.25
CA TYR A 97 -9.43 -9.88 -0.24
C TYR A 97 -8.74 -9.48 -1.55
N LYS A 98 -8.02 -10.38 -2.19
CA LYS A 98 -7.40 -10.09 -3.49
C LYS A 98 -8.46 -9.79 -4.55
N GLU A 99 -9.58 -10.50 -4.54
CA GLU A 99 -10.69 -10.27 -5.46
C GLU A 99 -11.39 -8.95 -5.15
N GLU A 100 -11.67 -8.66 -3.89
CA GLU A 100 -12.22 -7.37 -3.44
C GLU A 100 -11.31 -6.20 -3.82
N TYR A 101 -10.01 -6.35 -3.64
CA TYR A 101 -9.04 -5.33 -4.02
C TYR A 101 -9.05 -5.06 -5.53
N PHE A 102 -9.08 -6.11 -6.36
CA PHE A 102 -9.14 -5.92 -7.82
C PHE A 102 -10.48 -5.33 -8.26
N ALA A 103 -11.57 -5.68 -7.61
CA ALA A 103 -12.87 -5.06 -7.86
C ALA A 103 -12.86 -3.55 -7.51
N ASP A 104 -12.24 -3.17 -6.39
CA ASP A 104 -12.07 -1.76 -6.00
C ASP A 104 -11.19 -1.00 -7.02
N VAL A 105 -10.11 -1.59 -7.50
CA VAL A 105 -9.29 -1.01 -8.57
C VAL A 105 -10.11 -0.77 -9.85
N MET A 106 -10.93 -1.74 -10.23
CA MET A 106 -11.81 -1.60 -11.41
C MET A 106 -12.90 -0.55 -11.21
N ALA A 107 -13.47 -0.46 -10.01
CA ALA A 107 -14.45 0.59 -9.69
C ALA A 107 -13.82 1.97 -9.87
N ARG A 108 -12.62 2.20 -9.34
CA ARG A 108 -11.88 3.45 -9.48
C ARG A 108 -11.53 3.78 -10.94
N ALA A 109 -11.21 2.78 -11.73
CA ALA A 109 -10.94 2.96 -13.16
C ALA A 109 -12.17 3.40 -13.95
N ASN A 110 -13.37 3.05 -13.48
CA ASN A 110 -14.63 3.36 -14.13
C ASN A 110 -15.37 4.58 -13.54
N ASP A 111 -14.95 5.05 -12.38
CA ASP A 111 -15.56 6.20 -11.69
C ASP A 111 -14.50 7.24 -11.32
N THR A 112 -14.41 8.29 -12.12
CA THR A 112 -13.45 9.38 -11.94
C THR A 112 -13.74 10.26 -10.71
N THR A 113 -14.86 10.04 -10.00
CA THR A 113 -15.16 10.73 -8.73
C THR A 113 -14.50 10.07 -7.53
N MET A 114 -14.06 8.81 -7.66
CA MET A 114 -13.30 8.12 -6.63
C MET A 114 -11.85 8.64 -6.59
N GLY A 115 -11.32 8.76 -5.39
CA GLY A 115 -9.93 9.14 -5.17
C GLY A 115 -8.94 8.00 -5.43
N MET A 116 -7.67 8.27 -5.25
CA MET A 116 -6.61 7.25 -5.35
C MET A 116 -6.55 6.37 -4.10
N MET A 117 -6.02 5.16 -4.26
CA MET A 117 -5.81 4.19 -3.17
C MET A 117 -4.32 4.02 -2.85
N TYR A 118 -3.98 4.00 -1.57
CA TYR A 118 -2.63 3.77 -1.08
C TYR A 118 -2.49 2.44 -0.34
N MET A 119 -1.71 1.53 -0.89
CA MET A 119 -1.40 0.22 -0.31
C MET A 119 -0.06 0.26 0.41
N HIS A 120 -0.01 0.04 1.72
CA HIS A 120 1.24 0.15 2.44
C HIS A 120 1.51 -1.00 3.42
N CYS A 121 2.78 -1.24 3.63
CA CYS A 121 3.31 -2.05 4.71
C CYS A 121 4.30 -1.24 5.53
N TRP A 122 5.28 -1.84 6.18
CA TRP A 122 6.22 -1.07 7.02
C TRP A 122 7.18 -0.22 6.17
N ASN A 123 8.01 -0.86 5.39
CA ASN A 123 9.05 -0.19 4.61
C ASN A 123 8.66 0.00 3.13
N GLY A 124 7.51 -0.49 2.72
CA GLY A 124 7.13 -0.50 1.32
C GLY A 124 7.91 -1.52 0.48
N TRP A 125 8.40 -2.62 1.05
CA TRP A 125 9.22 -3.60 0.34
C TRP A 125 8.46 -4.88 0.01
N HIS A 126 7.88 -5.56 1.03
CA HIS A 126 7.41 -6.93 0.90
C HIS A 126 5.93 -7.03 0.57
N GLN A 127 5.04 -6.74 1.52
CA GLN A 127 3.60 -6.91 1.31
C GLN A 127 3.05 -5.93 0.27
N SER A 128 3.34 -4.63 0.42
CA SER A 128 2.92 -3.65 -0.58
C SER A 128 3.57 -3.88 -1.95
N GLY A 129 4.78 -4.43 -1.98
CA GLY A 129 5.43 -4.85 -3.22
C GLY A 129 4.79 -6.08 -3.86
N THR A 130 4.28 -7.02 -3.05
CA THR A 130 3.59 -8.22 -3.54
C THR A 130 2.26 -7.83 -4.19
N ILE A 131 1.45 -7.01 -3.50
CA ILE A 131 0.17 -6.55 -4.06
C ILE A 131 0.38 -5.73 -5.34
N ALA A 132 1.42 -4.90 -5.39
CA ALA A 132 1.78 -4.17 -6.60
C ALA A 132 2.16 -5.10 -7.77
N ALA A 133 2.93 -6.15 -7.49
CA ALA A 133 3.26 -7.17 -8.50
C ALA A 133 1.99 -7.87 -9.03
N TYR A 134 1.04 -8.20 -8.14
CA TYR A 134 -0.24 -8.78 -8.53
C TYR A 134 -1.04 -7.81 -9.41
N THR A 135 -1.09 -6.54 -9.04
CA THR A 135 -1.78 -5.48 -9.79
C THR A 135 -1.23 -5.35 -11.22
N LEU A 136 0.09 -5.35 -11.36
CA LEU A 136 0.73 -5.27 -12.67
C LEU A 136 0.47 -6.51 -13.53
N MET A 137 0.41 -7.69 -12.92
CA MET A 137 0.04 -8.93 -13.63
C MET A 137 -1.44 -8.98 -14.00
N GLN A 138 -2.32 -8.42 -13.15
CA GLN A 138 -3.75 -8.40 -13.38
C GLN A 138 -4.17 -7.42 -14.47
N PHE A 139 -3.59 -6.22 -14.47
CA PHE A 139 -4.07 -5.08 -15.25
C PHE A 139 -3.11 -4.59 -16.34
N CYS A 140 -1.84 -5.00 -16.31
CA CYS A 140 -0.81 -4.49 -17.21
C CYS A 140 -0.07 -5.59 -17.98
N ASP A 141 -0.63 -6.80 -18.07
CA ASP A 141 -0.08 -7.95 -18.79
C ASP A 141 1.37 -8.33 -18.39
N TYR A 142 1.78 -7.99 -17.18
CA TYR A 142 3.10 -8.43 -16.70
C TYR A 142 3.14 -9.94 -16.55
N SER A 143 4.16 -10.58 -17.11
CA SER A 143 4.48 -11.95 -16.77
C SER A 143 4.97 -12.05 -15.31
N ASN A 144 4.86 -13.24 -14.71
CA ASN A 144 5.39 -13.49 -13.36
C ASN A 144 6.88 -13.11 -13.23
N SER A 145 7.66 -13.32 -14.30
CA SER A 145 9.08 -12.94 -14.35
C SER A 145 9.30 -11.43 -14.33
N GLN A 146 8.50 -10.67 -15.08
CA GLN A 146 8.55 -9.20 -15.08
C GLN A 146 8.11 -8.64 -13.73
N ALA A 147 7.03 -9.16 -13.17
CA ALA A 147 6.52 -8.75 -11.86
C ALA A 147 7.52 -9.07 -10.73
N LEU A 148 8.22 -10.21 -10.81
CA LEU A 148 9.28 -10.54 -9.86
C LEU A 148 10.45 -9.56 -9.95
N LYS A 149 10.91 -9.23 -11.16
CA LYS A 149 11.97 -8.23 -11.37
C LYS A 149 11.56 -6.84 -10.89
N TYR A 150 10.30 -6.45 -11.13
CA TYR A 150 9.74 -5.21 -10.56
C TYR A 150 9.84 -5.21 -9.04
N TRP A 151 9.34 -6.27 -8.38
CA TRP A 151 9.40 -6.39 -6.94
C TRP A 151 10.83 -6.28 -6.41
N GLU A 152 11.79 -7.02 -6.97
CA GLU A 152 13.19 -7.02 -6.55
C GLU A 152 13.83 -5.61 -6.64
N ARG A 153 13.57 -4.88 -7.73
CA ARG A 153 14.08 -3.51 -7.92
C ARG A 153 13.50 -2.51 -6.92
N CYS A 154 12.32 -2.79 -6.41
CA CYS A 154 11.57 -1.87 -5.56
C CYS A 154 11.69 -2.18 -4.05
N THR A 155 12.67 -2.95 -3.63
CA THR A 155 12.88 -3.33 -2.22
C THR A 155 14.09 -2.66 -1.58
N ASP A 156 14.71 -1.69 -2.22
CA ASP A 156 15.97 -1.07 -1.75
C ASP A 156 17.07 -2.12 -1.43
N GLY A 157 17.12 -3.21 -2.22
CA GLY A 157 18.04 -4.34 -2.02
C GLY A 157 17.58 -5.41 -1.02
N ASN A 158 16.43 -5.22 -0.37
CA ASN A 158 15.91 -6.12 0.67
C ASN A 158 15.04 -7.26 0.09
N TYR A 159 15.49 -7.91 -0.97
CA TYR A 159 14.79 -9.03 -1.63
C TYR A 159 15.43 -10.40 -1.36
N LYS A 160 16.62 -10.44 -0.77
CA LYS A 160 17.31 -11.69 -0.48
C LYS A 160 16.60 -12.46 0.64
N GLY A 161 16.46 -13.77 0.50
CA GLY A 161 15.87 -14.63 1.53
C GLY A 161 14.33 -14.65 1.60
N PHE A 162 13.62 -13.77 0.91
CA PHE A 162 12.15 -13.71 0.93
C PHE A 162 11.50 -14.71 -0.03
N LYS A 163 11.71 -16.01 0.22
CA LYS A 163 11.20 -17.11 -0.62
C LYS A 163 9.67 -17.08 -0.74
N THR A 164 8.96 -16.81 0.34
CA THR A 164 7.49 -16.77 0.35
C THR A 164 6.96 -15.72 -0.63
N VAL A 165 7.47 -14.49 -0.57
CA VAL A 165 7.06 -13.41 -1.49
C VAL A 165 7.36 -13.79 -2.94
N LYS A 166 8.56 -14.30 -3.20
CA LYS A 166 8.96 -14.74 -4.55
C LYS A 166 8.06 -15.85 -5.09
N ASN A 167 7.71 -16.82 -4.25
CA ASN A 167 6.84 -17.92 -4.63
C ASN A 167 5.41 -17.43 -4.92
N ARG A 168 4.87 -16.53 -4.10
CA ARG A 168 3.58 -15.90 -4.33
C ARG A 168 3.52 -15.19 -5.69
N ILE A 169 4.52 -14.37 -5.99
CA ILE A 169 4.59 -13.67 -7.29
C ILE A 169 4.70 -14.67 -8.45
N ARG A 170 5.53 -15.72 -8.30
CA ARG A 170 5.71 -16.75 -9.36
C ARG A 170 4.46 -17.57 -9.61
N SER A 171 3.69 -17.85 -8.57
CA SER A 171 2.47 -18.69 -8.66
C SER A 171 1.20 -17.90 -8.98
N PHE A 172 1.24 -16.58 -8.96
CA PHE A 172 0.07 -15.77 -9.25
C PHE A 172 -0.51 -16.09 -10.63
N ARG A 173 -1.82 -16.10 -10.69
CA ARG A 173 -2.59 -16.19 -11.96
C ARG A 173 -3.60 -15.06 -11.97
N ALA A 174 -3.63 -14.30 -13.05
CA ALA A 174 -4.64 -13.27 -13.24
C ALA A 174 -6.05 -13.89 -13.21
N ILE A 175 -6.96 -13.18 -12.57
CA ILE A 175 -8.38 -13.53 -12.53
C ILE A 175 -8.93 -13.16 -13.88
N LYS A 176 -9.42 -14.13 -14.62
CA LYS A 176 -10.11 -13.89 -15.88
C LYS A 176 -11.53 -13.46 -15.56
N GLY A 177 -11.91 -12.27 -16.01
CA GLY A 177 -13.29 -11.80 -16.02
C GLY A 177 -14.13 -12.59 -17.03
#